data_b4826ebd9b994c6b379b71fc861a6ba7
#
_entry.id   b4826ebd9b994c6b379b71fc861a6ba7
#
_cell.length_a   1.000
_cell.length_b   1.000
_cell.length_c   1.000
_cell.angle_alpha   90.00
_cell.angle_beta   90.00
_cell.angle_gamma   90.00
#
_symmetry.space_group_name_H-M   'P 1'
#
loop_
_entity.id
_entity.type
_entity.pdbx_description
1 polymer ?
#
loop_
_entity_poly.entity_id
_entity_poly.type
_entity_poly.pdbx_seq_one_letter_code
_entity_poly.pdbx_strand_id
1 'polypeptide(L)'
;CATSGGIQALRNLQEEDWCSSLYATPDTIASLATSRAITEYVDVDLELWGCPVRSEQLLAVLSDLLHGVMPGKLSGVMQEPLCQSCKRNQQVCTLVSLGKPCLGPVTRGGCGAICPRLGRDCYGCSGPLKKPNSESIERCFEGLGLLPEEISRRFKMIHSIHYQGEQ
;
A
#
# COMPACT_ATOMS: atom_id res chain seq x y z
N CYS A 1 0.84 -1.25 -8.17
CA CYS A 1 0.42 -0.20 -9.12
C CYS A 1 -0.83 -0.61 -9.89
N ALA A 2 -0.95 -1.87 -10.34
CA ALA A 2 -2.12 -2.33 -11.09
C ALA A 2 -3.42 -2.26 -10.26
N THR A 3 -3.36 -2.61 -8.98
CA THR A 3 -4.52 -2.67 -8.07
C THR A 3 -5.04 -1.32 -7.59
N SER A 4 -4.23 -0.27 -7.62
CA SER A 4 -4.62 1.04 -7.06
C SER A 4 -3.95 2.23 -7.74
N GLY A 5 -3.53 2.11 -9.00
CA GLY A 5 -2.73 3.13 -9.66
C GLY A 5 -1.32 3.33 -9.08
N GLY A 6 -1.09 2.88 -7.84
CA GLY A 6 0.20 2.92 -7.14
C GLY A 6 0.75 4.34 -6.96
N ILE A 7 2.08 4.47 -6.97
CA ILE A 7 2.77 5.76 -6.84
C ILE A 7 2.37 6.74 -7.96
N GLN A 8 2.07 6.23 -9.15
CA GLN A 8 1.65 7.08 -10.28
C GLN A 8 0.32 7.79 -10.01
N ALA A 9 -0.54 7.24 -9.15
CA ALA A 9 -1.81 7.88 -8.78
C ALA A 9 -1.61 9.17 -7.94
N LEU A 10 -0.42 9.42 -7.42
CA LEU A 10 -0.09 10.71 -6.79
C LEU A 10 -0.21 11.89 -7.77
N ARG A 11 -0.06 11.64 -9.08
CA ARG A 11 -0.29 12.66 -10.11
C ARG A 11 -1.72 13.22 -10.07
N ASN A 12 -2.68 12.36 -9.75
CA ASN A 12 -4.09 12.77 -9.70
C ASN A 12 -4.39 13.80 -8.59
N LEU A 13 -3.44 13.99 -7.67
CA LEU A 13 -3.51 15.00 -6.59
C LEU A 13 -2.85 16.33 -6.97
N GLN A 14 -2.19 16.38 -8.12
CA GLN A 14 -1.52 17.57 -8.62
C GLN A 14 -2.46 18.38 -9.49
N GLU A 15 -2.14 19.64 -9.70
CA GLU A 15 -2.82 20.51 -10.65
C GLU A 15 -2.66 19.99 -12.09
N GLU A 16 -3.56 20.36 -12.99
CA GLU A 16 -3.56 19.87 -14.38
C GLU A 16 -2.25 20.15 -15.12
N ASP A 17 -1.54 21.19 -14.73
CA ASP A 17 -0.30 21.64 -15.36
C ASP A 17 1.00 21.20 -14.66
N TRP A 18 0.96 20.08 -13.92
CA TRP A 18 2.14 19.56 -13.20
C TRP A 18 3.35 19.27 -14.10
N CYS A 19 3.12 18.94 -15.39
CA CYS A 19 4.21 18.72 -16.35
C CYS A 19 5.03 19.98 -16.58
N SER A 20 4.37 21.14 -16.68
CA SER A 20 5.05 22.42 -16.90
C SER A 20 5.93 22.83 -15.73
N SER A 21 5.58 22.41 -14.51
CA SER A 21 6.38 22.70 -13.32
C SER A 21 7.65 21.83 -13.20
N LEU A 22 7.69 20.68 -13.89
CA LEU A 22 8.78 19.70 -13.76
C LEU A 22 9.69 19.62 -14.98
N TYR A 23 9.17 19.86 -16.19
CA TYR A 23 9.89 19.60 -17.43
C TYR A 23 10.07 20.89 -18.27
N ALA A 24 11.25 21.06 -18.84
CA ALA A 24 11.58 22.22 -19.67
C ALA A 24 10.79 22.25 -20.98
N THR A 25 10.37 21.11 -21.51
CA THR A 25 9.59 20.99 -22.76
C THR A 25 8.36 20.10 -22.53
N PRO A 26 7.36 20.55 -21.73
CA PRO A 26 6.21 19.74 -21.33
C PRO A 26 5.36 19.28 -22.50
N ASP A 27 5.24 20.07 -23.57
CA ASP A 27 4.44 19.76 -24.77
C ASP A 27 4.91 18.50 -25.52
N THR A 28 6.13 18.07 -25.29
CA THR A 28 6.69 16.84 -25.92
C THR A 28 6.37 15.59 -25.14
N ILE A 29 5.75 15.72 -23.93
CA ILE A 29 5.50 14.60 -23.03
C ILE A 29 4.05 14.16 -23.17
N ALA A 30 3.82 13.02 -23.83
CA ALA A 30 2.51 12.38 -23.84
C ALA A 30 2.24 11.74 -22.46
N SER A 31 1.26 12.24 -21.74
CA SER A 31 0.83 11.69 -20.46
C SER A 31 -0.67 11.46 -20.42
N LEU A 32 -1.10 10.43 -19.69
CA LEU A 32 -2.51 10.25 -19.39
C LEU A 32 -2.98 11.34 -18.40
N ALA A 33 -4.19 11.84 -18.56
CA ALA A 33 -4.77 12.81 -17.65
C ALA A 33 -4.86 12.28 -16.20
N THR A 34 -5.21 11.01 -16.04
CA THR A 34 -5.30 10.36 -14.73
C THR A 34 -4.64 8.99 -14.73
N SER A 35 -4.10 8.60 -13.59
CA SER A 35 -3.62 7.23 -13.34
C SER A 35 -4.65 6.48 -12.49
N ARG A 36 -5.15 5.36 -13.01
CA ARG A 36 -6.24 4.60 -12.40
C ARG A 36 -5.85 3.14 -12.21
N ALA A 37 -6.59 2.42 -11.37
CA ALA A 37 -6.48 0.98 -11.20
C ALA A 37 -6.94 0.25 -12.47
N ILE A 38 -6.38 -0.93 -12.74
CA ILE A 38 -6.81 -1.76 -13.89
C ILE A 38 -8.28 -2.17 -13.76
N THR A 39 -8.75 -2.38 -12.53
CA THR A 39 -10.15 -2.72 -12.24
C THR A 39 -11.18 -1.68 -12.70
N GLU A 40 -10.75 -0.46 -13.00
CA GLU A 40 -11.64 0.56 -13.56
C GLU A 40 -11.88 0.39 -15.07
N TYR A 41 -11.10 -0.46 -15.73
CA TYR A 41 -11.17 -0.67 -17.18
C TYR A 41 -11.61 -2.09 -17.56
N VAL A 42 -11.34 -3.08 -16.70
CA VAL A 42 -11.64 -4.49 -16.95
C VAL A 42 -12.09 -5.17 -15.67
N ASP A 43 -12.95 -6.19 -15.81
CA ASP A 43 -13.31 -7.06 -14.71
C ASP A 43 -12.12 -7.91 -14.29
N VAL A 44 -11.80 -7.92 -13.01
CA VAL A 44 -10.67 -8.63 -12.43
C VAL A 44 -11.15 -9.65 -11.40
N ASP A 45 -10.90 -10.93 -11.65
CA ASP A 45 -11.31 -12.02 -10.77
C ASP A 45 -10.52 -12.03 -9.46
N LEU A 46 -9.25 -11.62 -9.50
CA LEU A 46 -8.36 -11.66 -8.34
C LEU A 46 -7.29 -10.58 -8.39
N GLU A 47 -7.06 -9.95 -7.25
CA GLU A 47 -5.98 -8.99 -7.03
C GLU A 47 -4.95 -9.51 -6.03
N LEU A 48 -3.68 -9.48 -6.41
CA LEU A 48 -2.55 -9.71 -5.51
C LEU A 48 -1.87 -8.38 -5.18
N TRP A 49 -1.88 -8.06 -3.89
CA TRP A 49 -1.33 -6.81 -3.39
C TRP A 49 0.12 -6.99 -2.94
N GLY A 50 0.97 -6.08 -3.38
CA GLY A 50 2.39 -6.03 -3.03
C GLY A 50 3.17 -5.19 -4.03
N CYS A 51 4.21 -4.52 -3.57
CA CYS A 51 5.09 -3.74 -4.42
C CYS A 51 6.57 -4.02 -4.07
N PRO A 52 7.13 -5.10 -4.65
CA PRO A 52 6.54 -6.13 -5.52
C PRO A 52 5.74 -7.21 -4.78
N VAL A 53 4.94 -7.96 -5.51
CA VAL A 53 4.33 -9.21 -5.01
C VAL A 53 5.43 -10.25 -4.83
N ARG A 54 5.37 -11.06 -3.76
CA ARG A 54 6.33 -12.13 -3.52
C ARG A 54 6.02 -13.36 -4.36
N SER A 55 7.07 -14.03 -4.82
CA SER A 55 6.96 -15.27 -5.60
C SER A 55 6.18 -16.37 -4.86
N GLU A 56 6.43 -16.51 -3.56
CA GLU A 56 5.75 -17.51 -2.73
C GLU A 56 4.23 -17.22 -2.62
N GLN A 57 3.85 -15.94 -2.56
CA GLN A 57 2.46 -15.53 -2.54
C GLN A 57 1.77 -15.84 -3.87
N LEU A 58 2.44 -15.54 -4.98
CA LEU A 58 1.95 -15.86 -6.32
C LEU A 58 1.79 -17.38 -6.52
N LEU A 59 2.81 -18.16 -6.16
CA LEU A 59 2.78 -19.61 -6.28
C LEU A 59 1.67 -20.25 -5.44
N ALA A 60 1.47 -19.77 -4.20
CA ALA A 60 0.40 -20.24 -3.34
C ALA A 60 -0.98 -20.01 -3.97
N VAL A 61 -1.21 -18.81 -4.51
CA VAL A 61 -2.46 -18.48 -5.18
C VAL A 61 -2.68 -19.31 -6.44
N LEU A 62 -1.66 -19.46 -7.29
CA LEU A 62 -1.76 -20.29 -8.48
C LEU A 62 -2.05 -21.76 -8.13
N SER A 63 -1.38 -22.30 -7.10
CA SER A 63 -1.67 -23.66 -6.62
C SER A 63 -3.11 -23.78 -6.15
N ASP A 64 -3.61 -22.86 -5.34
CA ASP A 64 -4.97 -22.87 -4.84
C ASP A 64 -6.00 -22.83 -5.99
N LEU A 65 -5.79 -21.97 -6.98
CA LEU A 65 -6.67 -21.86 -8.14
C LEU A 65 -6.69 -23.16 -8.98
N LEU A 66 -5.51 -23.79 -9.19
CA LEU A 66 -5.42 -25.06 -9.90
C LEU A 66 -6.13 -26.22 -9.15
N HIS A 67 -6.22 -26.13 -7.82
CA HIS A 67 -6.97 -27.09 -7.00
C HIS A 67 -8.44 -26.68 -6.80
N GLY A 68 -8.93 -25.68 -7.52
CA GLY A 68 -10.34 -25.26 -7.47
C GLY A 68 -10.72 -24.49 -6.20
N VAL A 69 -9.76 -23.91 -5.48
CA VAL A 69 -10.05 -23.06 -4.31
C VAL A 69 -10.68 -21.75 -4.76
N MET A 70 -11.81 -21.39 -4.16
CA MET A 70 -12.52 -20.14 -4.49
C MET A 70 -11.69 -18.90 -4.15
N PRO A 71 -11.76 -17.82 -4.94
CA PRO A 71 -10.98 -16.60 -4.75
C PRO A 71 -10.99 -16.00 -3.34
N GLY A 72 -12.10 -16.11 -2.62
CA GLY A 72 -12.22 -15.61 -1.23
C GLY A 72 -11.49 -16.42 -0.15
N LYS A 73 -10.94 -17.59 -0.49
CA LYS A 73 -10.27 -18.52 0.44
C LYS A 73 -8.81 -18.78 0.11
N LEU A 74 -8.23 -18.03 -0.81
CA LEU A 74 -6.86 -18.24 -1.28
C LEU A 74 -5.84 -18.00 -0.17
N SER A 75 -4.93 -18.94 0.00
CA SER A 75 -3.89 -18.90 1.05
C SER A 75 -2.87 -17.79 0.85
N GLY A 76 -2.62 -17.39 -0.40
CA GLY A 76 -1.72 -16.28 -0.74
C GLY A 76 -2.32 -14.88 -0.51
N VAL A 77 -3.63 -14.77 -0.25
CA VAL A 77 -4.32 -13.50 -0.03
C VAL A 77 -4.45 -13.22 1.47
N MET A 78 -3.48 -12.53 2.02
CA MET A 78 -3.46 -12.20 3.46
C MET A 78 -4.47 -11.10 3.79
N GLN A 79 -5.33 -11.36 4.78
CA GLN A 79 -6.29 -10.39 5.33
C GLN A 79 -5.87 -9.87 6.71
N GLU A 80 -4.80 -10.42 7.27
CA GLU A 80 -4.28 -10.06 8.57
C GLU A 80 -3.36 -8.83 8.48
N PRO A 81 -3.29 -8.01 9.55
CA PRO A 81 -2.32 -6.91 9.59
C PRO A 81 -0.88 -7.41 9.51
N LEU A 82 -0.01 -6.63 8.87
CA LEU A 82 1.43 -6.93 8.79
C LEU A 82 2.07 -7.13 10.15
N CYS A 83 1.56 -6.47 11.18
CA CYS A 83 2.01 -6.64 12.56
C CYS A 83 1.97 -8.09 13.04
N GLN A 84 1.03 -8.91 12.56
CA GLN A 84 1.00 -10.33 12.91
C GLN A 84 2.21 -11.07 12.34
N SER A 85 2.61 -10.77 11.11
CA SER A 85 3.84 -11.33 10.52
C SER A 85 5.07 -10.89 11.30
N CYS A 86 5.16 -9.63 11.73
CA CYS A 86 6.23 -9.14 12.58
C CYS A 86 6.31 -9.93 13.91
N LYS A 87 5.17 -10.14 14.56
CA LYS A 87 5.08 -10.89 15.83
C LYS A 87 5.48 -12.35 15.67
N ARG A 88 4.97 -13.04 14.62
CA ARG A 88 5.34 -14.42 14.33
C ARG A 88 6.84 -14.57 14.07
N ASN A 89 7.45 -13.58 13.42
CA ASN A 89 8.88 -13.57 13.12
C ASN A 89 9.74 -12.96 14.24
N GLN A 90 9.16 -12.69 15.43
CA GLN A 90 9.84 -12.11 16.60
C GLN A 90 10.62 -10.83 16.29
N GLN A 91 10.06 -9.98 15.43
CA GLN A 91 10.74 -8.75 15.01
C GLN A 91 10.51 -7.62 16.02
N VAL A 92 11.55 -6.83 16.22
CA VAL A 92 11.46 -5.60 17.01
C VAL A 92 10.48 -4.63 16.34
N CYS A 93 9.49 -4.13 17.08
CA CYS A 93 8.52 -3.21 16.56
C CYS A 93 9.15 -1.84 16.31
N THR A 94 9.28 -1.44 15.06
CA THR A 94 9.88 -0.16 14.68
C THR A 94 9.05 1.05 15.13
N LEU A 95 7.73 0.90 15.25
CA LEU A 95 6.84 1.94 15.76
C LEU A 95 7.10 2.21 17.26
N VAL A 96 7.10 1.13 18.06
CA VAL A 96 7.20 1.25 19.52
C VAL A 96 8.65 1.46 19.99
N SER A 97 9.59 0.69 19.42
CA SER A 97 10.98 0.68 19.90
C SER A 97 11.86 1.76 19.26
N LEU A 98 11.51 2.22 18.07
CA LEU A 98 12.32 3.19 17.32
C LEU A 98 11.58 4.50 17.03
N GLY A 99 10.33 4.64 17.45
CA GLY A 99 9.51 5.84 17.18
C GLY A 99 9.32 6.13 15.69
N LYS A 100 9.32 5.09 14.82
CA LYS A 100 9.17 5.28 13.37
C LYS A 100 7.70 5.17 12.95
N PRO A 101 7.20 6.00 12.02
CA PRO A 101 5.81 6.02 11.59
C PRO A 101 5.47 4.80 10.71
N CYS A 102 5.26 3.66 11.35
CA CYS A 102 5.05 2.36 10.69
C CYS A 102 3.58 2.12 10.36
N LEU A 103 3.23 1.94 9.08
CA LEU A 103 1.87 1.61 8.61
C LEU A 103 1.50 0.12 8.77
N GLY A 104 2.35 -0.69 9.42
CA GLY A 104 2.09 -2.12 9.62
C GLY A 104 0.73 -2.48 10.24
N PRO A 105 0.20 -1.73 11.22
CA PRO A 105 -1.10 -2.00 11.82
C PRO A 105 -2.29 -1.88 10.86
N VAL A 106 -2.21 -1.04 9.84
CA VAL A 106 -3.28 -0.78 8.85
C VAL A 106 -3.02 -1.42 7.49
N THR A 107 -1.87 -2.08 7.34
CA THR A 107 -1.43 -2.70 6.09
C THR A 107 -1.64 -4.21 6.13
N ARG A 108 -2.08 -4.79 5.01
CA ARG A 108 -2.17 -6.26 4.83
C ARG A 108 -0.80 -6.92 4.96
N GLY A 109 -0.78 -8.14 5.50
CA GLY A 109 0.38 -9.02 5.45
C GLY A 109 0.66 -9.53 4.02
N GLY A 110 1.57 -10.50 3.91
CA GLY A 110 1.94 -11.16 2.64
C GLY A 110 3.39 -10.92 2.23
N CYS A 111 3.94 -9.72 2.46
CA CYS A 111 5.35 -9.43 2.15
C CYS A 111 6.36 -10.05 3.14
N GLY A 112 5.91 -10.79 4.17
CA GLY A 112 6.79 -11.37 5.20
C GLY A 112 7.47 -10.36 6.11
N ALA A 113 6.93 -9.13 6.20
CA ALA A 113 7.45 -8.04 7.04
C ALA A 113 8.93 -7.69 6.76
N ILE A 114 9.31 -7.65 5.48
CA ILE A 114 10.71 -7.40 5.07
C ILE A 114 11.25 -6.08 5.65
N CYS A 115 10.47 -4.98 5.56
CA CYS A 115 10.93 -3.68 6.05
C CYS A 115 11.21 -3.70 7.56
N PRO A 116 10.30 -4.14 8.43
CA PRO A 116 10.58 -4.27 9.86
C PRO A 116 11.76 -5.19 10.17
N ARG A 117 11.94 -6.29 9.42
CA ARG A 117 13.09 -7.18 9.58
C ARG A 117 14.42 -6.48 9.35
N LEU A 118 14.45 -5.44 8.52
CA LEU A 118 15.61 -4.61 8.25
C LEU A 118 15.65 -3.34 9.11
N GLY A 119 14.85 -3.27 10.19
CA GLY A 119 14.77 -2.12 11.08
C GLY A 119 14.12 -0.88 10.43
N ARG A 120 13.38 -1.07 9.32
CA ARG A 120 12.65 -0.01 8.64
C ARG A 120 11.16 -0.11 8.92
N ASP A 121 10.49 1.04 8.97
CA ASP A 121 9.04 1.12 9.08
C ASP A 121 8.33 0.63 7.82
N CYS A 122 7.06 0.22 7.96
CA CYS A 122 6.23 -0.20 6.84
C CYS A 122 5.68 1.02 6.08
N TYR A 123 5.71 0.96 4.76
CA TYR A 123 5.21 2.00 3.84
C TYR A 123 3.83 1.67 3.23
N GLY A 124 3.19 0.59 3.67
CA GLY A 124 1.85 0.24 3.20
C GLY A 124 1.77 -0.44 1.83
N CYS A 125 2.89 -0.88 1.24
CA CYS A 125 2.93 -1.36 -0.15
C CYS A 125 2.09 -2.61 -0.44
N SER A 126 1.69 -3.38 0.57
CA SER A 126 0.77 -4.53 0.43
C SER A 126 -0.71 -4.13 0.50
N GLY A 127 -1.00 -2.85 0.46
CA GLY A 127 -2.35 -2.30 0.48
C GLY A 127 -2.99 -2.24 1.87
N PRO A 128 -4.07 -1.45 1.99
CA PRO A 128 -4.78 -1.28 3.24
C PRO A 128 -5.57 -2.53 3.62
N LEU A 129 -5.81 -2.75 4.89
CA LEU A 129 -6.77 -3.72 5.39
C LEU A 129 -8.19 -3.37 4.91
N LYS A 130 -9.12 -4.33 4.91
CA LYS A 130 -10.53 -4.06 4.58
C LYS A 130 -11.21 -3.08 5.55
N LYS A 131 -10.78 -3.09 6.81
CA LYS A 131 -11.26 -2.19 7.87
C LYS A 131 -10.05 -1.71 8.67
N PRO A 132 -9.24 -0.78 8.15
CA PRO A 132 -8.11 -0.25 8.87
C PRO A 132 -8.60 0.70 9.97
N ASN A 133 -7.94 0.69 11.12
CA ASN A 133 -8.16 1.72 12.14
C ASN A 133 -7.17 2.87 11.90
N SER A 134 -7.42 3.64 10.83
CA SER A 134 -6.56 4.73 10.38
C SER A 134 -6.43 5.81 11.44
N GLU A 135 -7.54 6.24 12.06
CA GLU A 135 -7.54 7.26 13.14
C GLU A 135 -6.60 6.92 14.31
N SER A 136 -6.56 5.65 14.72
CA SER A 136 -5.68 5.24 15.81
C SER A 136 -4.21 5.39 15.45
N ILE A 137 -3.85 5.11 14.20
CA ILE A 137 -2.48 5.25 13.70
C ILE A 137 -2.14 6.71 13.47
N GLU A 138 -3.05 7.52 12.98
CA GLU A 138 -2.87 8.97 12.83
C GLU A 138 -2.55 9.61 14.17
N ARG A 139 -3.37 9.37 15.20
CA ARG A 139 -3.10 9.84 16.58
C ARG A 139 -1.75 9.35 17.11
N CYS A 140 -1.36 8.13 16.78
CA CYS A 140 -0.05 7.61 17.15
C CYS A 140 1.08 8.39 16.47
N PHE A 141 0.93 8.73 15.19
CA PHE A 141 1.92 9.51 14.44
C PHE A 141 1.99 10.95 14.91
N GLU A 142 0.86 11.56 15.26
CA GLU A 142 0.82 12.87 15.95
C GLU A 142 1.61 12.82 17.27
N GLY A 143 1.42 11.77 18.05
CA GLY A 143 2.18 11.53 19.29
C GLY A 143 3.68 11.32 19.07
N LEU A 144 4.11 10.94 17.86
CA LEU A 144 5.51 10.89 17.45
C LEU A 144 6.04 12.25 16.96
N GLY A 145 5.17 13.27 16.85
CA GLY A 145 5.53 14.62 16.42
C GLY A 145 5.41 14.86 14.91
N LEU A 146 4.75 13.98 14.15
CA LEU A 146 4.51 14.22 12.74
C LEU A 146 3.40 15.26 12.54
N LEU A 147 3.59 16.11 11.54
CA LEU A 147 2.59 17.08 11.13
C LEU A 147 1.45 16.39 10.33
N PRO A 148 0.21 16.94 10.34
CA PRO A 148 -0.92 16.36 9.61
C PRO A 148 -0.62 16.10 8.13
N GLU A 149 0.12 16.99 7.48
CA GLU A 149 0.54 16.85 6.08
C GLU A 149 1.50 15.68 5.86
N GLU A 150 2.41 15.43 6.81
CA GLU A 150 3.34 14.31 6.76
C GLU A 150 2.60 12.99 6.95
N ILE A 151 1.62 12.96 7.86
CA ILE A 151 0.74 11.82 8.09
C ILE A 151 -0.07 11.52 6.83
N SER A 152 -0.74 12.51 6.24
CA SER A 152 -1.50 12.38 5.00
C SER A 152 -0.62 11.86 3.86
N ARG A 153 0.57 12.44 3.70
CA ARG A 153 1.55 11.98 2.70
C ARG A 153 1.97 10.53 2.91
N ARG A 154 2.12 10.11 4.17
CA ARG A 154 2.51 8.75 4.53
C ARG A 154 1.46 7.73 4.09
N PHE A 155 0.18 7.99 4.33
CA PHE A 155 -0.93 7.14 3.92
C PHE A 155 -1.09 7.10 2.39
N LYS A 156 -1.02 8.26 1.75
CA LYS A 156 -1.28 8.42 0.30
C LYS A 156 -0.12 7.99 -0.59
N MET A 157 1.08 7.76 -0.05
CA MET A 157 2.31 7.56 -0.83
C MET A 157 2.24 6.45 -1.88
N ILE A 158 1.62 5.29 -1.58
CA ILE A 158 1.55 4.14 -2.50
C ILE A 158 0.12 3.86 -2.95
N HIS A 159 -0.86 4.08 -2.09
CA HIS A 159 -2.26 3.75 -2.33
C HIS A 159 -3.15 4.99 -2.17
N SER A 160 -2.79 6.09 -2.82
CA SER A 160 -3.47 7.38 -2.71
C SER A 160 -4.98 7.30 -2.98
N ILE A 161 -5.41 6.48 -3.93
CA ILE A 161 -6.83 6.31 -4.29
C ILE A 161 -7.67 5.83 -3.12
N HIS A 162 -7.14 4.93 -2.28
CA HIS A 162 -7.87 4.37 -1.14
C HIS A 162 -8.04 5.34 0.04
N TYR A 163 -7.20 6.36 0.12
CA TYR A 163 -7.23 7.36 1.19
C TYR A 163 -7.73 8.73 0.74
N GLN A 164 -8.34 8.83 -0.45
CA GLN A 164 -8.96 10.07 -0.94
C GLN A 164 -10.38 10.29 -0.41
N GLY A 165 -11.04 9.26 0.10
CA GLY A 165 -12.44 9.29 0.54
C GLY A 165 -12.66 9.55 2.04
N GLU A 166 -11.62 9.75 2.82
CA GLU A 166 -11.69 9.90 4.29
C GLU A 166 -11.48 11.38 4.74
N GLN A 167 -11.88 12.36 3.90
CA GLN A 167 -11.91 13.78 4.29
C GLN A 167 -13.32 14.26 4.54
#